data_447037a0812c0297213bd8904b8bb066
#
_entry.id   447037a0812c0297213bd8904b8bb066
#
_cell.length_a   1.000
_cell.length_b   1.000
_cell.length_c   1.000
_cell.angle_alpha   90.00
_cell.angle_beta   90.00
_cell.angle_gamma   90.00
#
_symmetry.space_group_name_H-M   'P 1'
#
loop_
_entity.id
_entity.type
_entity.pdbx_description
1 polymer ?
#
loop_
_entity_poly.entity_id
_entity_poly.type
_entity_poly.pdbx_seq_one_letter_code
_entity_poly.pdbx_strand_id
1 'polypeptide(L)'
;MIIELKNTVNEARANQLALEMKAFCVKQNGKTVLVTTSSQKELDKKYDSVTERIVVLTDDMQLASRKFMNDTREVKINHITIGGHTNNCVLIGGPCSVESEEQITQGAELMKELNISTLRAGCYKPRTSPYTFQGMGLEGLKLLAKMREKYGLNIITEVRDATHIEEVIEYADIIQIGAKSMYDHGVLKRCGKTNKPVLLKRGFGSTLQELVQCAEFILSGGNENVMLCERGIRTFETKTRFTLDLCGVAYLKEYTNLPLILDPSHAMGYAYGVADLARACVAMGVDGLLVEVHPNPAVAKSDASQQLNHDQFRAMTKTLNGVANAIGRKII
;
A
#
# COMPACT_ATOMS: atom_id res chain seq x y z
N MET A 1 6.39 -15.87 17.68
CA MET A 1 5.61 -17.11 17.44
C MET A 1 4.16 -16.73 17.22
N ILE A 2 3.48 -17.37 16.27
CA ILE A 2 2.03 -17.23 16.05
C ILE A 2 1.36 -18.52 16.51
N ILE A 3 0.27 -18.40 17.28
CA ILE A 3 -0.52 -19.51 17.81
C ILE A 3 -1.94 -19.34 17.26
N GLU A 4 -2.38 -20.24 16.39
CA GLU A 4 -3.77 -20.32 15.96
C GLU A 4 -4.59 -21.04 17.02
N LEU A 5 -5.65 -20.40 17.48
CA LEU A 5 -6.56 -20.98 18.46
C LEU A 5 -7.63 -21.83 17.77
N LYS A 6 -8.05 -22.90 18.46
CA LYS A 6 -9.18 -23.71 18.01
C LYS A 6 -10.46 -22.89 17.97
N ASN A 7 -11.36 -23.20 17.04
CA ASN A 7 -12.66 -22.51 16.89
C ASN A 7 -13.56 -22.64 18.13
N THR A 8 -13.27 -23.56 19.04
CA THR A 8 -13.97 -23.74 20.32
C THR A 8 -13.60 -22.67 21.36
N VAL A 9 -12.53 -21.90 21.13
CA VAL A 9 -12.07 -20.83 22.00
C VAL A 9 -12.85 -19.57 21.68
N ASN A 10 -13.70 -19.11 22.62
CA ASN A 10 -14.43 -17.88 22.46
C ASN A 10 -13.55 -16.64 22.67
N GLU A 11 -14.03 -15.47 22.30
CA GLU A 11 -13.29 -14.21 22.33
C GLU A 11 -12.81 -13.85 23.75
N ALA A 12 -13.63 -14.06 24.79
CA ALA A 12 -13.26 -13.76 26.16
C ALA A 12 -12.07 -14.63 26.59
N ARG A 13 -12.07 -15.94 26.28
CA ARG A 13 -10.96 -16.85 26.60
C ARG A 13 -9.72 -16.52 25.75
N ALA A 14 -9.87 -16.14 24.48
CA ALA A 14 -8.75 -15.73 23.64
C ALA A 14 -8.05 -14.48 24.20
N ASN A 15 -8.80 -13.48 24.64
CA ASN A 15 -8.26 -12.27 25.28
C ASN A 15 -7.54 -12.59 26.60
N GLN A 16 -8.10 -13.49 27.40
CA GLN A 16 -7.45 -13.97 28.63
C GLN A 16 -6.11 -14.66 28.33
N LEU A 17 -6.08 -15.56 27.33
CA LEU A 17 -4.85 -16.23 26.88
C LEU A 17 -3.81 -15.23 26.36
N ALA A 18 -4.25 -14.20 25.63
CA ALA A 18 -3.37 -13.15 25.17
C ALA A 18 -2.69 -12.39 26.32
N LEU A 19 -3.43 -12.09 27.38
CA LEU A 19 -2.87 -11.47 28.60
C LEU A 19 -1.88 -12.42 29.30
N GLU A 20 -2.24 -13.69 29.48
CA GLU A 20 -1.38 -14.71 30.11
C GLU A 20 -0.04 -14.86 29.35
N MET A 21 -0.07 -14.84 28.01
CA MET A 21 1.09 -15.02 27.13
C MET A 21 1.79 -13.71 26.75
N LYS A 22 1.28 -12.55 27.17
CA LYS A 22 1.72 -11.22 26.70
C LYS A 22 1.73 -11.12 25.17
N ALA A 23 0.67 -11.64 24.53
CA ALA A 23 0.52 -11.72 23.09
C ALA A 23 -0.49 -10.69 22.57
N PHE A 24 -0.38 -10.34 21.29
CA PHE A 24 -1.45 -9.66 20.57
C PHE A 24 -2.52 -10.70 20.18
N CYS A 25 -3.80 -10.39 20.42
CA CYS A 25 -4.93 -11.20 19.98
C CYS A 25 -5.58 -10.53 18.78
N VAL A 26 -5.54 -11.18 17.63
CA VAL A 26 -6.10 -10.65 16.39
C VAL A 26 -6.82 -11.73 15.58
N LYS A 27 -7.73 -11.31 14.72
CA LYS A 27 -8.32 -12.21 13.72
C LYS A 27 -7.48 -12.14 12.46
N GLN A 28 -7.18 -13.31 11.90
CA GLN A 28 -6.45 -13.45 10.64
C GLN A 28 -7.09 -14.58 9.85
N ASN A 29 -7.56 -14.29 8.64
CA ASN A 29 -8.20 -15.28 7.76
C ASN A 29 -9.40 -16.00 8.42
N GLY A 30 -10.18 -15.28 9.21
CA GLY A 30 -11.33 -15.81 9.96
C GLY A 30 -10.97 -16.61 11.22
N LYS A 31 -9.68 -16.83 11.51
CA LYS A 31 -9.19 -17.50 12.73
C LYS A 31 -8.74 -16.49 13.76
N THR A 32 -8.86 -16.85 15.03
CA THR A 32 -8.25 -16.08 16.14
C THR A 32 -6.82 -16.54 16.33
N VAL A 33 -5.87 -15.62 16.27
CA VAL A 33 -4.44 -15.90 16.47
C VAL A 33 -3.87 -15.05 17.58
N LEU A 34 -2.94 -15.65 18.32
CA LEU A 34 -2.12 -14.96 19.31
C LEU A 34 -0.71 -14.79 18.75
N VAL A 35 -0.20 -13.56 18.77
CA VAL A 35 1.13 -13.22 18.26
C VAL A 35 2.01 -12.81 19.43
N THR A 36 3.00 -13.64 19.77
CA THR A 36 3.99 -13.36 20.80
C THR A 36 5.25 -12.74 20.19
N THR A 37 6.23 -12.36 21.02
CA THR A 37 7.54 -11.92 20.52
C THR A 37 8.23 -13.03 19.72
N SER A 38 9.08 -12.69 18.76
CA SER A 38 9.85 -13.65 17.96
C SER A 38 10.88 -14.43 18.77
N SER A 39 11.24 -13.94 19.96
CA SER A 39 12.13 -14.63 20.88
C SER A 39 11.50 -15.89 21.52
N GLN A 40 10.18 -15.96 21.60
CA GLN A 40 9.47 -17.13 22.11
C GLN A 40 9.42 -18.22 21.03
N LYS A 41 10.04 -19.38 21.30
CA LYS A 41 10.16 -20.50 20.35
C LYS A 41 9.34 -21.73 20.74
N GLU A 42 8.95 -21.81 22.00
CA GLU A 42 8.20 -22.94 22.53
C GLU A 42 6.92 -22.48 23.22
N LEU A 43 5.87 -23.29 23.12
CA LEU A 43 4.61 -23.10 23.80
C LEU A 43 4.52 -24.08 24.97
N ASP A 44 4.09 -23.62 26.15
CA ASP A 44 3.84 -24.48 27.31
C ASP A 44 2.69 -25.47 26.98
N LYS A 45 2.91 -26.75 27.27
CA LYS A 45 1.98 -27.87 27.03
C LYS A 45 0.57 -27.65 27.61
N LYS A 46 0.44 -26.84 28.66
CA LYS A 46 -0.86 -26.50 29.24
C LYS A 46 -1.82 -25.82 28.24
N TYR A 47 -1.29 -25.25 27.14
CA TYR A 47 -2.08 -24.60 26.08
C TYR A 47 -2.43 -25.51 24.89
N ASP A 48 -1.96 -26.77 24.88
CA ASP A 48 -2.22 -27.72 23.76
C ASP A 48 -3.73 -27.93 23.51
N SER A 49 -4.52 -27.92 24.60
CA SER A 49 -5.98 -28.13 24.51
C SER A 49 -6.70 -27.03 23.72
N VAL A 50 -6.17 -25.80 23.68
CA VAL A 50 -6.74 -24.61 23.03
C VAL A 50 -6.05 -24.24 21.72
N THR A 51 -4.92 -24.87 21.42
CA THR A 51 -4.08 -24.57 20.24
C THR A 51 -4.42 -25.48 19.06
N GLU A 52 -4.58 -24.92 17.88
CA GLU A 52 -4.77 -25.64 16.62
C GLU A 52 -3.43 -25.80 15.89
N ARG A 53 -2.68 -24.70 15.72
CA ARG A 53 -1.41 -24.65 15.00
C ARG A 53 -0.45 -23.66 15.65
N ILE A 54 0.85 -23.98 15.58
CA ILE A 54 1.93 -23.09 16.02
C ILE A 54 2.83 -22.82 14.82
N VAL A 55 3.19 -21.54 14.63
CA VAL A 55 4.19 -21.11 13.65
C VAL A 55 5.32 -20.41 14.38
N VAL A 56 6.49 -21.02 14.37
CA VAL A 56 7.70 -20.45 14.97
C VAL A 56 8.46 -19.66 13.91
N LEU A 57 8.71 -18.40 14.21
CA LEU A 57 9.38 -17.45 13.30
C LEU A 57 10.76 -17.07 13.89
N THR A 58 11.68 -16.72 13.01
CA THR A 58 13.07 -16.39 13.36
C THR A 58 13.28 -14.91 13.65
N ASP A 59 12.38 -14.07 13.14
CA ASP A 59 12.42 -12.61 13.22
C ASP A 59 11.02 -12.05 13.46
N ASP A 60 10.90 -10.71 13.45
CA ASP A 60 9.65 -10.00 13.71
C ASP A 60 8.77 -9.77 12.44
N MET A 61 9.08 -10.42 11.33
CA MET A 61 8.14 -10.59 10.22
C MET A 61 7.26 -11.80 10.54
N GLN A 62 6.11 -11.58 11.15
CA GLN A 62 5.25 -12.63 11.67
C GLN A 62 3.98 -12.81 10.85
N LEU A 63 2.99 -11.94 11.01
CA LEU A 63 1.71 -12.00 10.27
C LEU A 63 1.90 -11.76 8.76
N ALA A 64 2.90 -10.98 8.38
CA ALA A 64 3.27 -10.72 6.99
C ALA A 64 4.09 -11.85 6.36
N SER A 65 4.55 -12.85 7.12
CA SER A 65 5.44 -13.90 6.63
C SER A 65 4.69 -14.98 5.85
N ARG A 66 5.29 -15.46 4.74
CA ARG A 66 4.79 -16.65 4.02
C ARG A 66 4.86 -17.92 4.85
N LYS A 67 5.69 -17.99 5.89
CA LYS A 67 5.67 -19.11 6.85
C LYS A 67 4.35 -19.17 7.62
N PHE A 68 3.72 -18.03 7.90
CA PHE A 68 2.40 -17.99 8.50
C PHE A 68 1.30 -18.29 7.47
N MET A 69 1.30 -17.59 6.35
CA MET A 69 0.35 -17.74 5.26
C MET A 69 1.11 -17.77 3.92
N ASN A 70 1.10 -18.92 3.24
CA ASN A 70 1.88 -19.15 2.03
C ASN A 70 1.39 -18.29 0.86
N ASP A 71 0.08 -18.12 0.73
CA ASP A 71 -0.53 -17.37 -0.36
C ASP A 71 -0.45 -15.88 -0.11
N THR A 72 -0.34 -15.10 -1.20
CA THR A 72 -0.46 -13.66 -1.12
C THR A 72 -1.85 -13.26 -0.65
N ARG A 73 -1.95 -12.31 0.27
CA ARG A 73 -3.23 -11.78 0.75
C ARG A 73 -4.04 -11.19 -0.38
N GLU A 74 -5.35 -11.32 -0.26
CA GLU A 74 -6.32 -10.75 -1.19
C GLU A 74 -6.90 -9.48 -0.58
N VAL A 75 -6.67 -8.34 -1.23
CA VAL A 75 -7.21 -7.04 -0.82
C VAL A 75 -8.35 -6.66 -1.76
N LYS A 76 -9.57 -6.65 -1.24
CA LYS A 76 -10.78 -6.27 -2.00
C LYS A 76 -11.08 -4.79 -1.83
N ILE A 77 -11.29 -4.10 -2.96
CA ILE A 77 -11.63 -2.69 -3.01
C ILE A 77 -12.81 -2.52 -3.96
N ASN A 78 -14.01 -2.40 -3.42
CA ASN A 78 -15.25 -2.35 -4.19
C ASN A 78 -15.33 -3.51 -5.22
N HIS A 79 -15.16 -3.21 -6.50
CA HIS A 79 -15.27 -4.18 -7.60
C HIS A 79 -13.92 -4.77 -8.08
N ILE A 80 -12.80 -4.38 -7.46
CA ILE A 80 -11.48 -4.90 -7.82
C ILE A 80 -10.86 -5.71 -6.69
N THR A 81 -9.98 -6.63 -7.06
CA THR A 81 -9.18 -7.45 -6.14
C THR A 81 -7.72 -7.32 -6.50
N ILE A 82 -6.87 -7.08 -5.50
CA ILE A 82 -5.41 -6.95 -5.61
C ILE A 82 -4.77 -8.11 -4.85
N GLY A 83 -3.77 -8.74 -5.45
CA GLY A 83 -3.09 -9.90 -4.86
C GLY A 83 -3.92 -11.18 -4.93
N GLY A 84 -3.75 -12.07 -3.97
CA GLY A 84 -4.40 -13.39 -3.94
C GLY A 84 -3.99 -14.25 -5.14
N HIS A 85 -4.94 -15.03 -5.61
CA HIS A 85 -4.78 -15.86 -6.81
C HIS A 85 -5.18 -15.13 -8.10
N THR A 86 -5.38 -13.81 -8.05
CA THR A 86 -5.72 -13.03 -9.24
C THR A 86 -4.49 -12.81 -10.12
N ASN A 87 -4.72 -12.66 -11.42
CA ASN A 87 -3.71 -12.22 -12.38
C ASN A 87 -3.73 -10.70 -12.56
N ASN A 88 -4.38 -9.97 -11.67
CA ASN A 88 -4.52 -8.53 -11.75
C ASN A 88 -3.21 -7.80 -11.44
N CYS A 89 -2.93 -6.77 -12.23
CA CYS A 89 -1.95 -5.74 -11.94
C CYS A 89 -2.70 -4.41 -11.99
N VAL A 90 -3.06 -3.86 -10.83
CA VAL A 90 -3.84 -2.63 -10.77
C VAL A 90 -2.98 -1.44 -11.21
N LEU A 91 -3.48 -0.62 -12.14
CA LEU A 91 -2.86 0.65 -12.48
C LEU A 91 -3.57 1.77 -11.72
N ILE A 92 -2.83 2.41 -10.82
CA ILE A 92 -3.30 3.52 -10.00
C ILE A 92 -2.73 4.80 -10.61
N GLY A 93 -3.58 5.62 -11.24
CA GLY A 93 -3.15 6.85 -11.91
C GLY A 93 -3.75 8.10 -11.28
N GLY A 94 -3.15 9.25 -11.55
CA GLY A 94 -3.65 10.55 -11.12
C GLY A 94 -2.55 11.53 -10.70
N PRO A 95 -2.89 12.79 -10.42
CA PRO A 95 -1.90 13.82 -10.12
C PRO A 95 -1.25 13.64 -8.74
N CYS A 96 -0.08 14.24 -8.56
CA CYS A 96 0.61 14.25 -7.26
C CYS A 96 -0.28 14.82 -6.15
N SER A 97 -1.02 15.90 -6.44
CA SER A 97 -1.95 16.53 -5.50
C SER A 97 -3.24 16.97 -6.19
N VAL A 98 -4.33 17.08 -5.41
CA VAL A 98 -5.52 17.81 -5.82
C VAL A 98 -5.18 19.30 -5.78
N GLU A 99 -5.38 20.01 -6.89
CA GLU A 99 -5.00 21.43 -7.03
C GLU A 99 -6.19 22.32 -7.38
N SER A 100 -7.18 21.77 -8.06
CA SER A 100 -8.47 22.38 -8.39
C SER A 100 -9.49 21.31 -8.79
N GLU A 101 -10.77 21.67 -8.82
CA GLU A 101 -11.82 20.78 -9.33
C GLU A 101 -11.62 20.45 -10.81
N GLU A 102 -11.23 21.43 -11.62
CA GLU A 102 -10.97 21.23 -13.05
C GLU A 102 -9.83 20.20 -13.27
N GLN A 103 -8.70 20.40 -12.60
CA GLN A 103 -7.54 19.51 -12.72
C GLN A 103 -7.87 18.07 -12.35
N ILE A 104 -8.54 17.84 -11.21
CA ILE A 104 -8.86 16.48 -10.78
C ILE A 104 -9.95 15.83 -11.62
N THR A 105 -10.88 16.62 -12.17
CA THR A 105 -11.88 16.15 -13.11
C THR A 105 -11.22 15.63 -14.39
N GLN A 106 -10.28 16.37 -14.99
CA GLN A 106 -9.53 15.91 -16.16
C GLN A 106 -8.75 14.61 -15.88
N GLY A 107 -8.18 14.49 -14.68
CA GLY A 107 -7.55 13.25 -14.23
C GLY A 107 -8.53 12.08 -14.13
N ALA A 108 -9.71 12.30 -13.58
CA ALA A 108 -10.76 11.27 -13.45
C ALA A 108 -11.31 10.86 -14.84
N GLU A 109 -11.48 11.79 -15.75
CA GLU A 109 -11.88 11.53 -17.14
C GLU A 109 -10.87 10.65 -17.87
N LEU A 110 -9.57 10.93 -17.70
CA LEU A 110 -8.51 10.09 -18.26
C LEU A 110 -8.55 8.66 -17.69
N MET A 111 -8.75 8.49 -16.39
CA MET A 111 -8.88 7.15 -15.79
C MET A 111 -10.07 6.40 -16.38
N LYS A 112 -11.22 7.08 -16.51
CA LYS A 112 -12.43 6.50 -17.11
C LYS A 112 -12.24 6.14 -18.59
N GLU A 113 -11.60 7.00 -19.37
CA GLU A 113 -11.26 6.76 -20.78
C GLU A 113 -10.43 5.48 -20.97
N LEU A 114 -9.45 5.28 -20.08
CA LEU A 114 -8.52 4.15 -20.15
C LEU A 114 -9.02 2.90 -19.41
N ASN A 115 -10.25 2.90 -18.89
CA ASN A 115 -10.81 1.85 -18.04
C ASN A 115 -9.94 1.51 -16.81
N ILE A 116 -9.27 2.52 -16.26
CA ILE A 116 -8.52 2.43 -15.01
C ILE A 116 -9.49 2.73 -13.86
N SER A 117 -9.54 1.82 -12.90
CA SER A 117 -10.55 1.85 -11.84
C SER A 117 -10.17 2.69 -10.62
N THR A 118 -8.91 3.16 -10.51
CA THR A 118 -8.40 3.78 -9.29
C THR A 118 -7.68 5.10 -9.59
N LEU A 119 -8.18 6.18 -8.96
CA LEU A 119 -7.62 7.53 -9.03
C LEU A 119 -6.82 7.84 -7.76
N ARG A 120 -5.58 8.30 -7.93
CA ARG A 120 -4.74 8.78 -6.84
C ARG A 120 -4.61 10.31 -6.88
N ALA A 121 -4.68 10.97 -5.73
CA ALA A 121 -4.20 12.34 -5.55
C ALA A 121 -4.01 12.64 -4.06
N GLY A 122 -2.95 13.37 -3.71
CA GLY A 122 -2.74 13.81 -2.32
C GLY A 122 -3.57 15.05 -1.99
N CYS A 123 -4.29 15.03 -0.87
CA CYS A 123 -5.02 16.18 -0.34
C CYS A 123 -4.23 16.90 0.74
N TYR A 124 -3.44 16.17 1.51
CA TYR A 124 -2.48 16.67 2.50
C TYR A 124 -1.06 16.35 2.03
N LYS A 125 -0.17 17.35 2.01
CA LYS A 125 1.19 17.17 1.48
C LYS A 125 2.24 17.32 2.59
N PRO A 126 2.99 16.26 2.93
CA PRO A 126 4.07 16.31 3.92
C PRO A 126 5.30 17.03 3.33
N ARG A 127 5.30 18.36 3.35
CA ARG A 127 6.37 19.18 2.80
C ARG A 127 7.50 19.42 3.80
N THR A 128 8.73 19.53 3.30
CA THR A 128 9.89 19.94 4.11
C THR A 128 9.85 21.43 4.44
N SER A 129 9.31 22.25 3.52
CA SER A 129 9.15 23.69 3.73
C SER A 129 7.69 24.06 3.98
N PRO A 130 7.37 24.87 5.00
CA PRO A 130 6.01 25.34 5.24
C PRO A 130 5.52 26.34 4.20
N TYR A 131 6.42 26.89 3.39
CA TYR A 131 6.10 27.92 2.38
C TYR A 131 5.64 27.34 1.04
N THR A 132 5.71 26.01 0.87
CA THR A 132 5.25 25.34 -0.33
C THR A 132 3.79 24.92 -0.21
N PHE A 133 3.16 24.56 -1.33
CA PHE A 133 1.76 24.10 -1.36
C PHE A 133 1.53 22.92 -0.41
N GLN A 134 0.65 23.09 0.57
CA GLN A 134 0.38 22.10 1.62
C GLN A 134 -0.75 21.12 1.28
N GLY A 135 -1.37 21.26 0.10
CA GLY A 135 -2.56 20.54 -0.29
C GLY A 135 -3.85 21.32 -0.07
N MET A 136 -4.98 20.79 -0.54
CA MET A 136 -6.31 21.39 -0.36
C MET A 136 -7.03 20.89 0.90
N GLY A 137 -6.42 19.96 1.65
CA GLY A 137 -7.01 19.41 2.86
C GLY A 137 -8.38 18.77 2.63
N LEU A 138 -9.32 19.01 3.52
CA LEU A 138 -10.67 18.46 3.48
C LEU A 138 -11.42 18.79 2.18
N GLU A 139 -11.24 19.99 1.64
CA GLU A 139 -11.87 20.35 0.35
C GLU A 139 -11.35 19.46 -0.80
N GLY A 140 -10.06 19.13 -0.79
CA GLY A 140 -9.51 18.15 -1.73
C GLY A 140 -10.13 16.75 -1.58
N LEU A 141 -10.36 16.30 -0.34
CA LEU A 141 -11.02 15.02 -0.07
C LEU A 141 -12.47 15.00 -0.61
N LYS A 142 -13.22 16.07 -0.42
CA LYS A 142 -14.58 16.23 -0.98
C LYS A 142 -14.58 16.19 -2.51
N LEU A 143 -13.60 16.81 -3.14
CA LEU A 143 -13.45 16.76 -4.61
C LEU A 143 -13.15 15.33 -5.09
N LEU A 144 -12.30 14.58 -4.39
CA LEU A 144 -12.05 13.17 -4.69
C LEU A 144 -13.30 12.32 -4.53
N ALA A 145 -14.09 12.53 -3.46
CA ALA A 145 -15.37 11.84 -3.28
C ALA A 145 -16.33 12.14 -4.42
N LYS A 146 -16.40 13.40 -4.88
CA LYS A 146 -17.19 13.80 -6.06
C LYS A 146 -16.74 13.05 -7.34
N MET A 147 -15.42 12.84 -7.53
CA MET A 147 -14.90 12.05 -8.66
C MET A 147 -15.28 10.57 -8.54
N ARG A 148 -15.22 9.99 -7.32
CA ARG A 148 -15.70 8.63 -7.05
C ARG A 148 -17.15 8.44 -7.48
N GLU A 149 -18.03 9.32 -7.03
CA GLU A 149 -19.45 9.24 -7.31
C GLU A 149 -19.77 9.44 -8.81
N LYS A 150 -19.13 10.42 -9.43
CA LYS A 150 -19.40 10.77 -10.84
C LYS A 150 -18.86 9.73 -11.83
N TYR A 151 -17.67 9.17 -11.56
CA TYR A 151 -16.96 8.32 -12.52
C TYR A 151 -16.86 6.85 -12.11
N GLY A 152 -17.30 6.49 -10.91
CA GLY A 152 -17.23 5.12 -10.38
C GLY A 152 -15.79 4.67 -10.08
N LEU A 153 -14.93 5.60 -9.66
CA LEU A 153 -13.52 5.35 -9.39
C LEU A 153 -13.28 5.03 -7.91
N ASN A 154 -12.33 4.14 -7.63
CA ASN A 154 -11.77 4.01 -6.28
C ASN A 154 -10.81 5.17 -6.02
N ILE A 155 -10.81 5.68 -4.80
CA ILE A 155 -9.98 6.82 -4.41
C ILE A 155 -8.87 6.36 -3.46
N ILE A 156 -7.62 6.67 -3.83
CA ILE A 156 -6.47 6.56 -2.94
C ILE A 156 -5.89 7.95 -2.66
N THR A 157 -5.73 8.26 -1.37
CA THR A 157 -5.11 9.53 -0.95
C THR A 157 -4.20 9.33 0.24
N GLU A 158 -3.20 10.20 0.36
CA GLU A 158 -2.16 10.12 1.37
C GLU A 158 -2.61 10.74 2.69
N VAL A 159 -2.43 10.02 3.80
CA VAL A 159 -2.47 10.57 5.15
C VAL A 159 -1.12 11.20 5.47
N ARG A 160 -1.13 12.46 5.91
CA ARG A 160 0.10 13.19 6.27
C ARG A 160 0.60 12.80 7.65
N ASP A 161 -0.29 12.83 8.64
CA ASP A 161 -0.02 12.55 10.05
C ASP A 161 -1.32 12.15 10.79
N ALA A 162 -1.20 11.87 12.08
CA ALA A 162 -2.33 11.41 12.89
C ALA A 162 -3.47 12.46 13.05
N THR A 163 -3.25 13.73 12.76
CA THR A 163 -4.28 14.79 12.95
C THR A 163 -5.34 14.76 11.85
N HIS A 164 -5.02 14.20 10.67
CA HIS A 164 -5.93 14.16 9.51
C HIS A 164 -6.40 12.75 9.15
N ILE A 165 -6.04 11.73 9.95
CA ILE A 165 -6.31 10.34 9.60
C ILE A 165 -7.81 10.01 9.56
N GLU A 166 -8.61 10.59 10.42
CA GLU A 166 -10.07 10.32 10.46
C GLU A 166 -10.76 10.82 9.18
N GLU A 167 -10.39 12.01 8.71
CA GLU A 167 -10.92 12.54 7.45
C GLU A 167 -10.50 11.66 6.27
N VAL A 168 -9.24 11.21 6.25
CA VAL A 168 -8.78 10.30 5.18
C VAL A 168 -9.51 8.96 5.24
N ILE A 169 -9.74 8.39 6.43
CA ILE A 169 -10.51 7.14 6.59
C ILE A 169 -11.95 7.31 6.08
N GLU A 170 -12.57 8.46 6.32
CA GLU A 170 -13.94 8.75 5.87
C GLU A 170 -14.04 8.78 4.34
N TYR A 171 -13.14 9.53 3.68
CA TYR A 171 -13.26 9.85 2.25
C TYR A 171 -12.53 8.89 1.32
N ALA A 172 -11.45 8.23 1.75
CA ALA A 172 -10.68 7.32 0.91
C ALA A 172 -11.24 5.89 0.84
N ASP A 173 -11.05 5.22 -0.29
CA ASP A 173 -11.25 3.77 -0.41
C ASP A 173 -9.96 3.02 -0.08
N ILE A 174 -8.79 3.64 -0.31
CA ILE A 174 -7.47 3.14 0.06
C ILE A 174 -6.73 4.26 0.77
N ILE A 175 -6.22 3.99 1.97
CA ILE A 175 -5.37 4.92 2.72
C ILE A 175 -3.93 4.73 2.27
N GLN A 176 -3.29 5.77 1.74
CA GLN A 176 -1.85 5.73 1.48
C GLN A 176 -1.09 6.29 2.68
N ILE A 177 -0.15 5.52 3.22
CA ILE A 177 0.85 6.01 4.16
C ILE A 177 2.10 6.34 3.37
N GLY A 178 2.46 7.63 3.33
CA GLY A 178 3.58 8.14 2.56
C GLY A 178 4.94 7.72 3.13
N ALA A 179 5.98 7.76 2.29
CA ALA A 179 7.33 7.38 2.69
C ALA A 179 7.89 8.19 3.89
N LYS A 180 7.48 9.44 4.04
CA LYS A 180 7.88 10.29 5.18
C LYS A 180 7.14 9.95 6.47
N SER A 181 5.96 9.35 6.37
CA SER A 181 5.11 8.98 7.50
C SER A 181 5.16 7.48 7.81
N MET A 182 6.07 6.73 7.16
CA MET A 182 6.17 5.27 7.33
C MET A 182 6.35 4.85 8.79
N TYR A 183 7.06 5.66 9.59
CA TYR A 183 7.31 5.39 11.01
C TYR A 183 6.33 6.10 11.96
N ASP A 184 5.28 6.74 11.46
CA ASP A 184 4.27 7.37 12.34
C ASP A 184 3.43 6.29 13.01
N HIS A 185 3.82 5.91 14.23
CA HIS A 185 3.13 4.89 15.01
C HIS A 185 1.67 5.24 15.33
N GLY A 186 1.31 6.52 15.38
CA GLY A 186 -0.06 6.97 15.57
C GLY A 186 -0.92 6.60 14.36
N VAL A 187 -0.41 6.91 13.16
CA VAL A 187 -1.04 6.56 11.88
C VAL A 187 -1.12 5.03 11.70
N LEU A 188 0.00 4.31 11.92
CA LEU A 188 0.05 2.86 11.76
C LEU A 188 -0.96 2.13 12.66
N LYS A 189 -0.99 2.48 13.96
CA LYS A 189 -1.92 1.89 14.92
C LYS A 189 -3.37 2.21 14.59
N ARG A 190 -3.66 3.44 14.15
CA ARG A 190 -5.02 3.83 13.77
C ARG A 190 -5.48 3.11 12.50
N CYS A 191 -4.60 2.96 11.50
CA CYS A 191 -4.85 2.14 10.30
C CYS A 191 -5.10 0.66 10.64
N GLY A 192 -4.47 0.14 11.68
CA GLY A 192 -4.73 -1.20 12.20
C GLY A 192 -6.12 -1.39 12.82
N LYS A 193 -6.82 -0.31 13.16
CA LYS A 193 -8.17 -0.34 13.76
C LYS A 193 -9.30 -0.02 12.77
N THR A 194 -9.01 0.05 11.49
CA THR A 194 -9.99 0.18 10.41
C THR A 194 -9.92 -1.04 9.49
N ASN A 195 -10.98 -1.28 8.73
CA ASN A 195 -11.00 -2.30 7.67
C ASN A 195 -10.64 -1.73 6.29
N LYS A 196 -10.30 -0.44 6.22
CA LYS A 196 -9.91 0.20 4.97
C LYS A 196 -8.58 -0.38 4.47
N PRO A 197 -8.45 -0.68 3.17
CA PRO A 197 -7.18 -1.01 2.56
C PRO A 197 -6.11 0.06 2.80
N VAL A 198 -4.89 -0.39 3.08
CA VAL A 198 -3.74 0.48 3.36
C VAL A 198 -2.62 0.18 2.38
N LEU A 199 -2.13 1.19 1.68
CA LEU A 199 -0.90 1.14 0.88
C LEU A 199 0.23 1.81 1.66
N LEU A 200 1.16 1.01 2.17
CA LEU A 200 2.31 1.47 2.95
C LEU A 200 3.52 1.68 2.02
N LYS A 201 3.94 2.94 1.83
CA LYS A 201 5.10 3.29 0.99
C LYS A 201 6.39 3.21 1.77
N ARG A 202 7.39 2.54 1.19
CA ARG A 202 8.74 2.39 1.75
C ARG A 202 9.40 3.75 1.94
N GLY A 203 9.94 3.99 3.12
CA GLY A 203 10.83 5.11 3.41
C GLY A 203 12.10 5.03 2.57
N PHE A 204 12.55 6.15 2.02
CA PHE A 204 13.69 6.18 1.09
C PHE A 204 15.05 5.86 1.73
N GLY A 205 15.13 5.75 3.05
CA GLY A 205 16.29 5.30 3.81
C GLY A 205 16.02 4.06 4.67
N SER A 206 14.87 3.37 4.45
CA SER A 206 14.49 2.22 5.26
C SER A 206 14.96 0.89 4.64
N THR A 207 15.25 -0.06 5.49
CA THR A 207 15.46 -1.46 5.11
C THR A 207 14.13 -2.12 4.74
N LEU A 208 14.18 -3.28 4.09
CA LEU A 208 12.99 -4.10 3.82
C LEU A 208 12.36 -4.61 5.12
N GLN A 209 13.19 -4.95 6.10
CA GLN A 209 12.73 -5.41 7.41
C GLN A 209 11.91 -4.32 8.11
N GLU A 210 12.38 -3.08 8.15
CA GLU A 210 11.65 -1.95 8.73
C GLU A 210 10.32 -1.70 8.04
N LEU A 211 10.27 -1.80 6.70
CA LEU A 211 9.02 -1.68 5.94
C LEU A 211 8.00 -2.74 6.38
N VAL A 212 8.43 -4.01 6.47
CA VAL A 212 7.54 -5.10 6.86
C VAL A 212 7.15 -4.98 8.34
N GLN A 213 8.05 -4.55 9.23
CA GLN A 213 7.72 -4.29 10.63
C GLN A 213 6.69 -3.17 10.80
N CYS A 214 6.74 -2.12 9.96
CA CYS A 214 5.69 -1.11 9.94
C CYS A 214 4.33 -1.70 9.48
N ALA A 215 4.33 -2.63 8.53
CA ALA A 215 3.11 -3.35 8.15
C ALA A 215 2.59 -4.25 9.29
N GLU A 216 3.46 -4.88 10.07
CA GLU A 216 3.09 -5.67 11.26
C GLU A 216 2.32 -4.85 12.30
N PHE A 217 2.60 -3.54 12.47
CA PHE A 217 1.79 -2.66 13.34
C PHE A 217 0.34 -2.58 12.88
N ILE A 218 0.11 -2.55 11.57
CA ILE A 218 -1.25 -2.50 11.02
C ILE A 218 -1.92 -3.87 11.16
N LEU A 219 -1.23 -4.94 10.78
CA LEU A 219 -1.72 -6.33 10.87
C LEU A 219 -2.04 -6.73 12.31
N SER A 220 -1.15 -6.40 13.26
CA SER A 220 -1.35 -6.68 14.70
C SER A 220 -2.48 -5.85 15.31
N GLY A 221 -2.91 -4.78 14.65
CA GLY A 221 -4.11 -4.02 14.98
C GLY A 221 -5.41 -4.70 14.58
N GLY A 222 -5.35 -5.68 13.66
CA GLY A 222 -6.49 -6.44 13.13
C GLY A 222 -6.84 -6.15 11.66
N ASN A 223 -6.20 -5.16 11.02
CA ASN A 223 -6.44 -4.87 9.61
C ASN A 223 -5.58 -5.75 8.71
N GLU A 224 -6.22 -6.66 7.98
CA GLU A 224 -5.56 -7.60 7.05
C GLU A 224 -5.32 -7.00 5.65
N ASN A 225 -5.92 -5.86 5.33
CA ASN A 225 -5.93 -5.27 4.00
C ASN A 225 -4.72 -4.35 3.79
N VAL A 226 -3.52 -4.90 3.90
CA VAL A 226 -2.25 -4.16 3.79
C VAL A 226 -1.53 -4.53 2.50
N MET A 227 -1.09 -3.52 1.77
CA MET A 227 -0.25 -3.62 0.58
C MET A 227 1.06 -2.85 0.81
N LEU A 228 2.17 -3.35 0.30
CA LEU A 228 3.45 -2.65 0.34
C LEU A 228 3.70 -1.91 -0.97
N CYS A 229 4.39 -0.76 -0.89
CA CYS A 229 4.79 -0.02 -2.08
C CYS A 229 6.30 0.29 -2.07
N GLU A 230 7.03 -0.34 -3.00
CA GLU A 230 8.39 0.07 -3.33
C GLU A 230 8.34 1.32 -4.21
N ARG A 231 9.11 2.35 -3.88
CA ARG A 231 9.08 3.66 -4.52
C ARG A 231 10.46 4.31 -4.72
N GLY A 232 11.50 3.51 -4.58
CA GLY A 232 12.88 3.95 -4.68
C GLY A 232 13.51 4.29 -3.32
N ILE A 233 14.76 3.90 -3.20
CA ILE A 233 15.63 4.14 -2.04
C ILE A 233 16.74 5.12 -2.39
N ARG A 234 17.24 5.82 -1.38
CA ARG A 234 18.41 6.70 -1.52
C ARG A 234 19.67 5.85 -1.66
N THR A 235 20.44 6.11 -2.70
CA THR A 235 21.75 5.51 -2.95
C THR A 235 22.77 6.61 -3.16
N PHE A 236 23.98 6.26 -3.59
CA PHE A 236 25.01 7.22 -3.97
C PHE A 236 24.74 7.90 -5.33
N GLU A 237 23.79 7.36 -6.14
CA GLU A 237 23.43 7.96 -7.44
C GLU A 237 22.63 9.25 -7.24
N THR A 238 22.94 10.27 -8.04
CA THR A 238 22.33 11.61 -7.94
C THR A 238 21.68 12.10 -9.24
N LYS A 239 21.78 11.32 -10.34
CA LYS A 239 21.16 11.67 -11.63
C LYS A 239 19.69 11.30 -11.72
N THR A 240 19.24 10.36 -10.88
CA THR A 240 17.85 10.04 -10.64
C THR A 240 17.46 10.45 -9.22
N ARG A 241 16.18 10.61 -8.96
CA ARG A 241 15.73 11.00 -7.61
C ARG A 241 16.04 9.94 -6.57
N PHE A 242 15.79 8.67 -6.92
CA PHE A 242 16.05 7.48 -6.12
C PHE A 242 16.35 6.29 -7.04
N THR A 243 16.84 5.20 -6.46
CA THR A 243 17.02 3.93 -7.15
C THR A 243 15.86 3.00 -6.83
N LEU A 244 15.12 2.55 -7.84
CA LEU A 244 14.04 1.56 -7.66
C LEU A 244 14.67 0.20 -7.32
N ASP A 245 14.35 -0.34 -6.14
CA ASP A 245 14.95 -1.57 -5.61
C ASP A 245 14.16 -2.82 -6.06
N LEU A 246 14.36 -3.24 -7.32
CA LEU A 246 13.73 -4.45 -7.85
C LEU A 246 14.26 -5.74 -7.19
N CYS A 247 15.52 -5.75 -6.70
CA CYS A 247 16.04 -6.87 -5.92
C CYS A 247 15.28 -7.02 -4.60
N GLY A 248 15.02 -5.89 -3.92
CA GLY A 248 14.18 -5.88 -2.72
C GLY A 248 12.74 -6.31 -2.99
N VAL A 249 12.19 -5.98 -4.17
CA VAL A 249 10.86 -6.48 -4.58
C VAL A 249 10.86 -8.01 -4.72
N ALA A 250 11.90 -8.60 -5.33
CA ALA A 250 12.03 -10.05 -5.43
C ALA A 250 12.07 -10.71 -4.04
N TYR A 251 12.82 -10.11 -3.08
CA TYR A 251 12.84 -10.55 -1.70
C TYR A 251 11.44 -10.49 -1.05
N LEU A 252 10.75 -9.36 -1.18
CA LEU A 252 9.40 -9.20 -0.59
C LEU A 252 8.40 -10.22 -1.17
N LYS A 253 8.48 -10.52 -2.47
CA LYS A 253 7.64 -11.55 -3.11
C LYS A 253 7.89 -12.94 -2.54
N GLU A 254 9.13 -13.27 -2.23
CA GLU A 254 9.52 -14.59 -1.71
C GLU A 254 9.11 -14.78 -0.25
N TYR A 255 9.30 -13.75 0.59
CA TYR A 255 9.21 -13.90 2.04
C TYR A 255 7.94 -13.32 2.67
N THR A 256 7.22 -12.41 1.97
CA THR A 256 6.00 -11.80 2.51
C THR A 256 4.73 -12.25 1.78
N ASN A 257 3.63 -12.26 2.50
CA ASN A 257 2.30 -12.55 1.98
C ASN A 257 1.50 -11.30 1.57
N LEU A 258 2.14 -10.12 1.54
CA LEU A 258 1.49 -8.85 1.24
C LEU A 258 1.55 -8.54 -0.25
N PRO A 259 0.46 -8.04 -0.88
CA PRO A 259 0.51 -7.55 -2.25
C PRO A 259 1.51 -6.42 -2.44
N LEU A 260 2.15 -6.36 -3.60
CA LEU A 260 3.22 -5.41 -3.92
C LEU A 260 2.80 -4.47 -5.03
N ILE A 261 2.85 -3.18 -4.74
CA ILE A 261 2.64 -2.07 -5.68
C ILE A 261 3.99 -1.37 -5.88
N LEU A 262 4.31 -0.96 -7.10
CA LEU A 262 5.53 -0.21 -7.39
C LEU A 262 5.21 1.20 -7.89
N ASP A 263 6.04 2.15 -7.48
CA ASP A 263 5.91 3.57 -7.84
C ASP A 263 7.14 4.04 -8.62
N PRO A 264 7.14 3.87 -9.94
CA PRO A 264 8.23 4.32 -10.80
C PRO A 264 8.36 5.84 -10.88
N SER A 265 7.27 6.59 -10.69
CA SER A 265 7.28 8.05 -10.75
C SER A 265 8.17 8.67 -9.69
N HIS A 266 7.98 8.23 -8.43
CA HIS A 266 8.79 8.75 -7.32
C HIS A 266 10.21 8.20 -7.32
N ALA A 267 10.43 6.99 -7.85
CA ALA A 267 11.78 6.43 -7.98
C ALA A 267 12.61 7.23 -9.00
N MET A 268 12.08 7.42 -10.20
CA MET A 268 12.78 8.12 -11.27
C MET A 268 12.94 9.61 -10.98
N GLY A 269 11.86 10.27 -10.59
CA GLY A 269 11.81 11.71 -10.34
C GLY A 269 11.74 12.59 -11.60
N TYR A 270 11.77 11.97 -12.79
CA TYR A 270 11.70 12.63 -14.11
C TYR A 270 10.80 11.85 -15.06
N ALA A 271 9.90 12.53 -15.75
CA ALA A 271 8.89 11.94 -16.63
C ALA A 271 9.50 11.03 -17.73
N TYR A 272 10.68 11.37 -18.25
CA TYR A 272 11.29 10.65 -19.37
C TYR A 272 11.55 9.16 -19.09
N GLY A 273 11.81 8.76 -17.85
CA GLY A 273 12.14 7.38 -17.50
C GLY A 273 10.99 6.59 -16.86
N VAL A 274 9.85 7.24 -16.57
CA VAL A 274 8.73 6.61 -15.85
C VAL A 274 8.16 5.43 -16.64
N ALA A 275 7.94 5.59 -17.95
CA ALA A 275 7.35 4.54 -18.77
C ALA A 275 8.26 3.31 -18.89
N ASP A 276 9.59 3.49 -18.94
CA ASP A 276 10.56 2.38 -18.99
C ASP A 276 10.56 1.60 -17.67
N LEU A 277 10.62 2.32 -16.55
CA LEU A 277 10.54 1.70 -15.22
C LEU A 277 9.18 1.02 -14.99
N ALA A 278 8.08 1.62 -15.45
CA ALA A 278 6.74 1.02 -15.32
C ALA A 278 6.68 -0.35 -16.02
N ARG A 279 7.26 -0.48 -17.23
CA ARG A 279 7.36 -1.78 -17.93
C ARG A 279 8.19 -2.78 -17.16
N ALA A 280 9.33 -2.37 -16.61
CA ALA A 280 10.18 -3.22 -15.78
C ALA A 280 9.43 -3.68 -14.50
N CYS A 281 8.67 -2.79 -13.87
CA CYS A 281 7.84 -3.11 -12.72
C CYS A 281 6.78 -4.18 -13.06
N VAL A 282 6.06 -4.02 -14.18
CA VAL A 282 5.07 -5.03 -14.61
C VAL A 282 5.76 -6.36 -14.89
N ALA A 283 6.92 -6.36 -15.56
CA ALA A 283 7.67 -7.57 -15.85
C ALA A 283 8.10 -8.36 -14.60
N MET A 284 8.24 -7.67 -13.44
CA MET A 284 8.47 -8.32 -12.14
C MET A 284 7.26 -9.14 -11.64
N GLY A 285 6.10 -9.04 -12.29
CA GLY A 285 4.89 -9.75 -11.89
C GLY A 285 4.32 -9.24 -10.56
N VAL A 286 4.35 -7.93 -10.34
CA VAL A 286 3.78 -7.27 -9.14
C VAL A 286 2.27 -7.09 -9.26
N ASP A 287 1.62 -6.77 -8.14
CA ASP A 287 0.16 -6.69 -8.05
C ASP A 287 -0.38 -5.31 -8.49
N GLY A 288 0.50 -4.33 -8.69
CA GLY A 288 0.08 -3.05 -9.26
C GLY A 288 1.18 -2.02 -9.41
N LEU A 289 0.81 -0.92 -10.03
CA LEU A 289 1.62 0.28 -10.25
C LEU A 289 0.91 1.52 -9.72
N LEU A 290 1.68 2.47 -9.18
CA LEU A 290 1.23 3.82 -8.84
C LEU A 290 1.99 4.82 -9.72
N VAL A 291 1.30 5.53 -10.61
CA VAL A 291 1.91 6.44 -11.58
C VAL A 291 1.31 7.84 -11.49
N GLU A 292 2.16 8.84 -11.47
CA GLU A 292 1.72 10.23 -11.45
C GLU A 292 1.48 10.76 -12.85
N VAL A 293 0.29 11.33 -13.05
CA VAL A 293 -0.15 11.96 -14.32
C VAL A 293 -0.91 13.25 -14.04
N HIS A 294 -0.60 14.30 -14.78
CA HIS A 294 -1.20 15.62 -14.63
C HIS A 294 -1.60 16.19 -16.02
N PRO A 295 -2.73 16.88 -16.17
CA PRO A 295 -3.15 17.41 -17.46
C PRO A 295 -2.10 18.38 -18.05
N ASN A 296 -1.45 19.17 -17.22
CA ASN A 296 -0.35 20.04 -17.61
C ASN A 296 0.76 20.03 -16.54
N PRO A 297 1.74 19.12 -16.60
CA PRO A 297 2.79 18.98 -15.58
C PRO A 297 3.59 20.26 -15.32
N ALA A 298 3.74 21.13 -16.32
CA ALA A 298 4.55 22.35 -16.20
C ALA A 298 4.01 23.33 -15.16
N VAL A 299 2.71 23.31 -14.86
CA VAL A 299 2.05 24.19 -13.88
C VAL A 299 1.70 23.48 -12.58
N ALA A 300 2.06 22.20 -12.44
CA ALA A 300 1.77 21.41 -11.25
C ALA A 300 2.40 22.03 -9.99
N LYS A 301 1.61 22.12 -8.90
CA LYS A 301 2.04 22.69 -7.63
C LYS A 301 2.95 21.74 -6.82
N SER A 302 3.05 20.48 -7.23
CA SER A 302 3.88 19.48 -6.59
C SER A 302 4.44 18.48 -7.61
N ASP A 303 5.70 18.07 -7.40
CA ASP A 303 6.42 17.02 -8.15
C ASP A 303 6.27 17.09 -9.69
N ALA A 304 6.29 18.32 -10.25
CA ALA A 304 6.06 18.60 -11.66
C ALA A 304 6.96 17.78 -12.61
N SER A 305 8.23 17.57 -12.24
CA SER A 305 9.23 16.94 -13.11
C SER A 305 8.98 15.45 -13.41
N GLN A 306 8.27 14.75 -12.52
CA GLN A 306 8.06 13.29 -12.63
C GLN A 306 6.67 12.92 -13.18
N GLN A 307 5.72 13.86 -13.21
CA GLN A 307 4.38 13.57 -13.68
C GLN A 307 4.36 13.44 -15.21
N LEU A 308 3.72 12.40 -15.71
CA LEU A 308 3.43 12.26 -17.12
C LEU A 308 2.31 13.24 -17.51
N ASN A 309 2.32 13.73 -18.75
CA ASN A 309 1.10 14.32 -19.31
C ASN A 309 0.13 13.21 -19.77
N HIS A 310 -1.10 13.59 -20.15
CA HIS A 310 -2.14 12.64 -20.55
C HIS A 310 -1.71 11.76 -21.74
N ASP A 311 -1.03 12.32 -22.75
CA ASP A 311 -0.61 11.56 -23.93
C ASP A 311 0.51 10.57 -23.62
N GLN A 312 1.46 10.97 -22.78
CA GLN A 312 2.52 10.08 -22.27
C GLN A 312 1.92 8.93 -21.47
N PHE A 313 0.92 9.21 -20.64
CA PHE A 313 0.23 8.19 -19.84
C PHE A 313 -0.56 7.21 -20.71
N ARG A 314 -1.30 7.69 -21.74
CA ARG A 314 -1.96 6.84 -22.73
C ARG A 314 -0.98 5.91 -23.46
N ALA A 315 0.13 6.48 -23.94
CA ALA A 315 1.17 5.72 -24.64
C ALA A 315 1.80 4.65 -23.72
N MET A 316 2.10 4.99 -22.47
CA MET A 316 2.61 4.05 -21.47
C MET A 316 1.62 2.92 -21.23
N THR A 317 0.35 3.23 -20.92
CA THR A 317 -0.69 2.22 -20.62
C THR A 317 -0.84 1.22 -21.75
N LYS A 318 -0.81 1.67 -23.01
CA LYS A 318 -0.85 0.78 -24.16
C LYS A 318 0.31 -0.24 -24.17
N THR A 319 1.51 0.19 -23.82
CA THR A 319 2.69 -0.71 -23.80
C THR A 319 2.69 -1.64 -22.59
N LEU A 320 2.13 -1.22 -21.46
CA LEU A 320 2.03 -2.07 -20.25
C LEU A 320 1.18 -3.31 -20.48
N ASN A 321 0.08 -3.20 -21.25
CA ASN A 321 -0.77 -4.33 -21.57
C ASN A 321 0.00 -5.46 -22.29
N GLY A 322 0.91 -5.10 -23.21
CA GLY A 322 1.76 -6.07 -23.90
C GLY A 322 2.69 -6.84 -22.95
N VAL A 323 3.35 -6.12 -22.01
CA VAL A 323 4.23 -6.74 -21.03
C VAL A 323 3.44 -7.60 -20.05
N ALA A 324 2.31 -7.10 -19.53
CA ALA A 324 1.46 -7.85 -18.62
C ALA A 324 0.98 -9.16 -19.22
N ASN A 325 0.48 -9.13 -20.46
CA ASN A 325 0.03 -10.33 -21.17
C ASN A 325 1.16 -11.35 -21.36
N ALA A 326 2.39 -10.91 -21.65
CA ALA A 326 3.54 -11.78 -21.84
C ALA A 326 3.91 -12.58 -20.57
N ILE A 327 3.54 -12.10 -19.39
CA ILE A 327 3.79 -12.76 -18.09
C ILE A 327 2.51 -13.31 -17.45
N GLY A 328 1.40 -13.41 -18.20
CA GLY A 328 0.11 -13.91 -17.72
C GLY A 328 -0.62 -12.98 -16.73
N ARG A 329 -0.30 -11.67 -16.71
CA ARG A 329 -0.97 -10.65 -15.90
C ARG A 329 -1.92 -9.81 -16.75
N LYS A 330 -2.85 -9.13 -16.10
CA LYS A 330 -3.81 -8.22 -16.72
C LYS A 330 -3.76 -6.86 -16.02
N ILE A 331 -3.57 -5.78 -16.79
CA ILE A 331 -3.72 -4.42 -16.28
C ILE A 331 -5.21 -4.12 -16.06
N ILE A 332 -5.55 -3.61 -14.87
CA ILE A 332 -6.93 -3.24 -14.51
C ILE A 332 -6.99 -1.84 -13.90
#